data_6517b9c70cf4c57a1f7cdd80c7231826
#
_entry.id   6517b9c70cf4c57a1f7cdd80c7231826
#
_cell.length_a   1.000
_cell.length_b   1.000
_cell.length_c   1.000
_cell.angle_alpha   90.00
_cell.angle_beta   90.00
_cell.angle_gamma   90.00
#
_symmetry.space_group_name_H-M   'P 1'
#
loop_
_entity.id
_entity.type
_entity.pdbx_description
1 polymer ?
#
loop_
_entity_poly.entity_id
_entity_poly.type
_entity_poly.pdbx_seq_one_letter_code
_entity_poly.pdbx_strand_id
1 'polypeptide(L)'
;LRQPVLGICLGMQLLFERSAEGMTECLGILPGAAQRLQAAPGRPVPHMGWNQLAPTRTDPLLAGIEPGEYFYFVHSYAVPTSEVTLAHVQYGEPVSAVVRRGNFWGTQFHPERSAAAGARLLGNFLRLTSA
;
A
#
# COMPACT_ATOMS: atom_id res chain seq x y z
N LEU A 1 -13.22 5.56 -14.15
CA LEU A 1 -13.97 4.46 -13.56
C LEU A 1 -14.74 4.93 -12.35
N ARG A 2 -15.94 4.43 -12.17
CA ARG A 2 -16.78 4.73 -11.01
C ARG A 2 -16.72 3.64 -9.96
N GLN A 3 -16.42 2.41 -10.37
CA GLN A 3 -16.30 1.31 -9.43
C GLN A 3 -15.06 1.51 -8.56
N PRO A 4 -15.10 1.04 -7.32
CA PRO A 4 -13.90 0.96 -6.51
C PRO A 4 -12.83 0.09 -7.18
N VAL A 5 -11.59 0.54 -7.12
CA VAL A 5 -10.43 -0.15 -7.68
C VAL A 5 -9.41 -0.32 -6.57
N LEU A 6 -8.87 -1.52 -6.44
CA LEU A 6 -7.81 -1.82 -5.49
C LEU A 6 -6.58 -2.32 -6.23
N GLY A 7 -5.49 -1.53 -6.19
CA GLY A 7 -4.20 -1.94 -6.72
C GLY A 7 -3.37 -2.59 -5.61
N ILE A 8 -2.86 -3.79 -5.87
CA ILE A 8 -2.10 -4.55 -4.88
C ILE A 8 -0.64 -4.64 -5.31
N CYS A 9 0.28 -4.27 -4.43
CA CYS A 9 1.72 -4.32 -4.63
C CYS A 9 2.14 -3.50 -5.86
N LEU A 10 2.55 -4.13 -6.94
CA LEU A 10 2.86 -3.44 -8.19
C LEU A 10 1.66 -2.66 -8.71
N GLY A 11 0.44 -3.20 -8.54
CA GLY A 11 -0.79 -2.51 -8.93
C GLY A 11 -0.98 -1.19 -8.19
N MET A 12 -0.61 -1.11 -6.92
CA MET A 12 -0.62 0.15 -6.19
C MET A 12 0.37 1.14 -6.81
N GLN A 13 1.59 0.69 -7.09
CA GLN A 13 2.64 1.56 -7.63
C GLN A 13 2.26 2.13 -9.00
N LEU A 14 1.53 1.35 -9.80
CA LEU A 14 1.06 1.79 -11.11
C LEU A 14 0.02 2.92 -11.04
N LEU A 15 -0.62 3.13 -9.89
CA LEU A 15 -1.57 4.23 -9.70
C LEU A 15 -0.87 5.59 -9.61
N PHE A 16 0.41 5.63 -9.29
CA PHE A 16 1.17 6.85 -9.13
C PHE A 16 1.63 7.40 -10.48
N GLU A 17 2.40 8.50 -10.46
CA GLU A 17 2.80 9.18 -11.68
C GLU A 17 3.87 8.42 -12.44
N ARG A 18 4.83 7.84 -11.70
CA ARG A 18 5.90 7.06 -12.32
C ARG A 18 6.56 6.14 -11.30
N SER A 19 7.35 5.21 -11.83
CA SER A 19 8.16 4.32 -11.02
C SER A 19 9.60 4.38 -11.47
N ALA A 20 10.54 4.38 -10.52
CA ALA A 20 11.95 4.28 -10.81
C ALA A 20 12.33 2.88 -11.34
N GLU A 21 11.46 1.89 -11.14
CA GLU A 21 11.63 0.58 -11.75
C GLU A 21 11.43 0.69 -13.26
N GLY A 22 12.53 0.55 -14.01
CA GLY A 22 12.49 0.69 -15.46
C GLY A 22 12.22 2.11 -15.95
N MET A 23 12.25 3.11 -15.07
CA MET A 23 11.97 4.51 -15.42
C MET A 23 10.63 4.66 -16.14
N THR A 24 9.61 3.98 -15.64
CA THR A 24 8.30 3.84 -16.30
C THR A 24 7.34 4.94 -15.88
N GLU A 25 6.64 5.53 -16.84
CA GLU A 25 5.48 6.37 -16.56
C GLU A 25 4.28 5.47 -16.27
N CYS A 26 3.47 5.88 -15.29
CA CYS A 26 2.34 5.10 -14.80
C CYS A 26 1.03 5.86 -15.02
N LEU A 27 -0.04 5.48 -14.31
CA LEU A 27 -1.37 6.01 -14.60
C LEU A 27 -1.59 7.45 -14.10
N GLY A 28 -0.80 7.91 -13.12
CA GLY A 28 -0.88 9.29 -12.65
C GLY A 28 -2.17 9.63 -11.91
N ILE A 29 -2.85 8.63 -11.34
CA ILE A 29 -4.08 8.85 -10.58
C ILE A 29 -3.77 9.45 -9.21
N LEU A 30 -2.67 8.98 -8.58
CA LEU A 30 -2.19 9.50 -7.30
C LEU A 30 -0.89 10.28 -7.51
N PRO A 31 -0.67 11.37 -6.75
CA PRO A 31 0.58 12.12 -6.86
C PRO A 31 1.75 11.36 -6.24
N GLY A 32 2.91 11.46 -6.86
CA GLY A 32 4.13 10.86 -6.36
C GLY A 32 4.68 9.77 -7.26
N ALA A 33 5.76 9.16 -6.81
CA ALA A 33 6.48 8.17 -7.59
C ALA A 33 7.03 7.06 -6.71
N ALA A 34 7.07 5.84 -7.23
CA ALA A 34 7.73 4.72 -6.57
C ALA A 34 9.24 4.86 -6.75
N GLN A 35 10.00 4.68 -5.68
CA GLN A 35 11.44 4.80 -5.64
C GLN A 35 12.04 3.54 -5.04
N ARG A 36 13.28 3.23 -5.44
CA ARG A 36 13.96 2.06 -4.90
C ARG A 36 14.25 2.23 -3.42
N LEU A 37 13.96 1.20 -2.64
CA LEU A 37 14.31 1.17 -1.23
C LEU A 37 15.84 1.20 -1.05
N GLN A 38 16.31 1.81 0.04
CA GLN A 38 17.72 1.88 0.39
C GLN A 38 18.08 0.72 1.31
N ALA A 39 18.97 -0.17 0.84
CA ALA A 39 19.46 -1.26 1.68
C ALA A 39 20.36 -0.71 2.78
N ALA A 40 20.29 -1.33 3.97
CA ALA A 40 21.13 -0.99 5.10
C ALA A 40 21.23 -2.21 6.02
N PRO A 41 22.15 -2.21 7.00
CA PRO A 41 22.21 -3.31 7.96
C PRO A 41 20.86 -3.54 8.65
N GLY A 42 20.37 -4.78 8.62
CA GLY A 42 19.05 -5.13 9.14
C GLY A 42 17.87 -4.74 8.26
N ARG A 43 18.12 -4.13 7.10
CA ARG A 43 17.08 -3.73 6.14
C ARG A 43 17.47 -4.13 4.72
N PRO A 44 17.35 -5.42 4.38
CA PRO A 44 17.66 -5.88 3.02
C PRO A 44 16.62 -5.36 2.02
N VAL A 45 17.00 -5.33 0.74
CA VAL A 45 16.09 -5.06 -0.37
C VAL A 45 16.05 -6.32 -1.23
N PRO A 46 14.86 -6.90 -1.50
CA PRO A 46 13.52 -6.36 -1.17
C PRO A 46 13.19 -6.39 0.32
N HIS A 47 12.26 -5.52 0.72
CA HIS A 47 11.56 -5.63 2.00
C HIS A 47 10.68 -6.87 1.90
N MET A 48 11.01 -7.92 2.64
CA MET A 48 10.33 -9.20 2.52
C MET A 48 10.00 -9.71 3.92
N GLY A 49 8.72 -9.99 4.15
CA GLY A 49 8.26 -10.51 5.43
C GLY A 49 7.11 -9.70 6.03
N TRP A 50 6.83 -9.98 7.30
CA TRP A 50 5.74 -9.35 8.03
C TRP A 50 6.20 -8.04 8.65
N ASN A 51 5.37 -7.01 8.55
CA ASN A 51 5.62 -5.74 9.19
C ASN A 51 4.31 -5.14 9.67
N GLN A 52 4.41 -4.23 10.63
CA GLN A 52 3.26 -3.67 11.33
C GLN A 52 2.72 -2.44 10.62
N LEU A 53 1.40 -2.41 10.43
CA LEU A 53 0.72 -1.30 9.80
C LEU A 53 0.45 -0.20 10.81
N ALA A 54 0.70 1.03 10.42
CA ALA A 54 0.39 2.22 11.21
C ALA A 54 -0.64 3.08 10.47
N PRO A 55 -1.94 2.90 10.76
CA PRO A 55 -2.98 3.74 10.17
C PRO A 55 -2.84 5.19 10.64
N THR A 56 -2.98 6.13 9.71
CA THR A 56 -2.90 7.57 10.01
C THR A 56 -4.20 8.29 9.74
N ARG A 57 -5.12 7.65 9.03
CA ARG A 57 -6.44 8.20 8.72
C ARG A 57 -7.50 7.13 8.81
N THR A 58 -8.72 7.54 9.12
CA THR A 58 -9.89 6.66 9.08
C THR A 58 -10.34 6.47 7.63
N ASP A 59 -10.61 5.23 7.26
CA ASP A 59 -11.11 4.90 5.92
C ASP A 59 -11.86 3.58 5.97
N PRO A 60 -12.94 3.42 5.19
CA PRO A 60 -13.70 2.16 5.18
C PRO A 60 -12.86 0.93 4.87
N LEU A 61 -11.80 1.07 4.08
CA LEU A 61 -10.92 -0.06 3.77
C LEU A 61 -10.22 -0.59 5.02
N LEU A 62 -9.95 0.28 5.99
CA LEU A 62 -9.24 -0.05 7.22
C LEU A 62 -10.17 -0.37 8.39
N ALA A 63 -11.47 -0.50 8.16
CA ALA A 63 -12.43 -0.78 9.22
C ALA A 63 -12.07 -2.08 9.95
N GLY A 64 -11.98 -2.01 11.28
CA GLY A 64 -11.66 -3.16 12.13
C GLY A 64 -10.20 -3.58 12.11
N ILE A 65 -9.33 -2.86 11.41
CA ILE A 65 -7.90 -3.13 11.42
C ILE A 65 -7.25 -2.25 12.49
N GLU A 66 -6.62 -2.90 13.47
CA GLU A 66 -6.01 -2.22 14.60
C GLU A 66 -4.59 -1.79 14.28
N PRO A 67 -4.10 -0.67 14.86
CA PRO A 67 -2.69 -0.30 14.73
C PRO A 67 -1.77 -1.43 15.19
N GLY A 68 -0.73 -1.68 14.44
CA GLY A 68 0.25 -2.71 14.77
C GLY A 68 -0.08 -4.10 14.25
N GLU A 69 -1.20 -4.30 13.56
CA GLU A 69 -1.46 -5.58 12.91
C GLU A 69 -0.45 -5.83 11.81
N TYR A 70 -0.09 -7.10 11.62
CA TYR A 70 0.94 -7.51 10.68
C TYR A 70 0.37 -7.81 9.32
N PHE A 71 1.06 -7.32 8.29
CA PHE A 71 0.77 -7.61 6.89
C PHE A 71 2.03 -8.07 6.18
N TYR A 72 1.88 -8.85 5.14
CA TYR A 72 3.02 -9.44 4.42
C TYR A 72 3.45 -8.54 3.26
N PHE A 73 4.74 -8.17 3.26
CA PHE A 73 5.37 -7.31 2.27
C PHE A 73 6.40 -8.08 1.47
N VAL A 74 6.47 -7.82 0.17
CA VAL A 74 7.59 -8.23 -0.68
C VAL A 74 7.69 -7.20 -1.81
N HIS A 75 8.59 -6.23 -1.67
CA HIS A 75 8.76 -5.17 -2.67
C HIS A 75 10.14 -4.54 -2.56
N SER A 76 10.67 -4.07 -3.69
CA SER A 76 11.95 -3.37 -3.76
C SER A 76 11.77 -1.87 -3.99
N TYR A 77 10.58 -1.44 -4.39
CA TYR A 77 10.25 -0.05 -4.63
C TYR A 77 9.09 0.34 -3.71
N ALA A 78 9.08 1.59 -3.28
CA ALA A 78 8.08 2.09 -2.36
C ALA A 78 7.78 3.56 -2.67
N VAL A 79 6.61 4.01 -2.21
CA VAL A 79 6.18 5.39 -2.36
C VAL A 79 6.27 6.08 -1.01
N PRO A 80 6.93 7.24 -0.92
CA PRO A 80 6.95 8.01 0.32
C PRO A 80 5.54 8.38 0.77
N THR A 81 5.36 8.64 2.07
CA THR A 81 4.08 9.09 2.58
C THR A 81 3.71 10.45 2.02
N SER A 82 2.41 10.68 1.81
CA SER A 82 1.89 11.92 1.30
C SER A 82 0.44 12.12 1.77
N GLU A 83 -0.26 13.09 1.20
CA GLU A 83 -1.65 13.37 1.53
C GLU A 83 -2.61 12.23 1.15
N VAL A 84 -2.21 11.34 0.24
CA VAL A 84 -3.04 10.19 -0.14
C VAL A 84 -2.78 8.95 0.71
N THR A 85 -1.82 9.01 1.64
CA THR A 85 -1.46 7.87 2.49
C THR A 85 -2.48 7.70 3.61
N LEU A 86 -3.08 6.51 3.69
CA LEU A 86 -4.00 6.13 4.76
C LEU A 86 -3.28 5.40 5.90
N ALA A 87 -2.23 4.66 5.57
CA ALA A 87 -1.43 3.93 6.54
C ALA A 87 -0.02 3.78 6.01
N HIS A 88 0.94 3.77 6.92
CA HIS A 88 2.34 3.59 6.55
C HIS A 88 2.95 2.43 7.30
N VAL A 89 4.13 2.02 6.87
CA VAL A 89 4.97 1.02 7.52
C VAL A 89 6.39 1.60 7.61
N GLN A 90 7.11 1.24 8.67
CA GLN A 90 8.49 1.66 8.86
C GLN A 90 9.44 0.66 8.22
N TYR A 91 10.24 1.14 7.28
CA TYR A 91 11.34 0.36 6.73
C TYR A 91 12.51 1.31 6.46
N GLY A 92 13.18 1.70 7.55
CA GLY A 92 14.18 2.77 7.56
C GLY A 92 13.54 4.14 7.67
N GLU A 93 12.58 4.42 6.83
CA GLU A 93 11.73 5.60 6.86
C GLU A 93 10.27 5.17 6.66
N PRO A 94 9.30 6.04 6.98
CA PRO A 94 7.90 5.69 6.70
C PRO A 94 7.66 5.64 5.21
N VAL A 95 7.03 4.55 4.75
CA VAL A 95 6.61 4.38 3.36
C VAL A 95 5.13 4.07 3.31
N SER A 96 4.47 4.46 2.22
CA SER A 96 3.04 4.24 2.05
C SER A 96 2.73 2.76 1.97
N ALA A 97 1.85 2.29 2.85
CA ALA A 97 1.36 0.91 2.85
C ALA A 97 -0.05 0.83 2.30
N VAL A 98 -0.89 1.82 2.59
CA VAL A 98 -2.26 1.92 2.06
C VAL A 98 -2.48 3.35 1.60
N VAL A 99 -3.02 3.50 0.39
CA VAL A 99 -3.28 4.81 -0.22
C VAL A 99 -4.70 4.86 -0.78
N ARG A 100 -5.20 6.08 -0.97
CA ARG A 100 -6.50 6.28 -1.59
C ARG A 100 -6.60 7.65 -2.25
N ARG A 101 -7.24 7.69 -3.42
CA ARG A 101 -7.74 8.92 -4.02
C ARG A 101 -9.05 8.60 -4.75
N GLY A 102 -10.15 9.23 -4.29
CA GLY A 102 -11.46 8.96 -4.87
C GLY A 102 -11.88 7.51 -4.71
N ASN A 103 -12.13 6.85 -5.83
CA ASN A 103 -12.51 5.43 -5.86
C ASN A 103 -11.33 4.49 -6.11
N PHE A 104 -10.10 5.01 -6.02
CA PHE A 104 -8.87 4.21 -6.20
C PHE A 104 -8.17 4.02 -4.86
N TRP A 105 -7.97 2.77 -4.48
CA TRP A 105 -7.20 2.37 -3.30
C TRP A 105 -6.00 1.55 -3.73
N GLY A 106 -4.96 1.55 -2.91
CA GLY A 106 -3.80 0.72 -3.13
C GLY A 106 -3.23 0.18 -1.84
N THR A 107 -2.67 -1.04 -1.90
CA THR A 107 -1.91 -1.62 -0.81
C THR A 107 -0.54 -2.05 -1.31
N GLN A 108 0.53 -1.70 -0.58
CA GLN A 108 1.86 -2.16 -0.93
C GLN A 108 2.05 -3.63 -0.56
N PHE A 109 1.42 -4.06 0.52
CA PHE A 109 1.45 -5.46 0.95
C PHE A 109 0.48 -6.31 0.14
N HIS A 110 0.58 -7.62 0.32
CA HIS A 110 -0.31 -8.59 -0.28
C HIS A 110 -1.38 -9.00 0.73
N PRO A 111 -2.60 -8.44 0.67
CA PRO A 111 -3.64 -8.81 1.63
C PRO A 111 -4.02 -10.29 1.52
N GLU A 112 -3.95 -10.85 0.31
CA GLU A 112 -4.26 -12.27 0.10
C GLU A 112 -3.25 -13.20 0.80
N ARG A 113 -2.10 -12.67 1.22
CA ARG A 113 -1.04 -13.40 1.92
C ARG A 113 -0.87 -12.92 3.36
N SER A 114 -1.80 -12.12 3.86
CA SER A 114 -1.67 -11.45 5.16
C SER A 114 -2.62 -12.00 6.22
N ALA A 115 -3.00 -13.26 6.10
CA ALA A 115 -3.80 -14.00 7.08
C ALA A 115 -5.13 -13.28 7.40
N ALA A 116 -5.55 -13.27 8.67
CA ALA A 116 -6.85 -12.74 9.06
C ALA A 116 -6.99 -11.24 8.82
N ALA A 117 -5.94 -10.46 9.06
CA ALA A 117 -5.96 -9.02 8.83
C ALA A 117 -6.13 -8.71 7.35
N GLY A 118 -5.43 -9.45 6.49
CA GLY A 118 -5.58 -9.31 5.03
C GLY A 118 -6.96 -9.70 4.56
N ALA A 119 -7.53 -10.78 5.10
CA ALA A 119 -8.89 -11.20 4.76
C ALA A 119 -9.91 -10.14 5.17
N ARG A 120 -9.71 -9.50 6.32
CA ARG A 120 -10.59 -8.41 6.77
C ARG A 120 -10.53 -7.23 5.82
N LEU A 121 -9.33 -6.84 5.38
CA LEU A 121 -9.16 -5.73 4.44
C LEU A 121 -9.85 -6.05 3.12
N LEU A 122 -9.66 -7.26 2.59
CA LEU A 122 -10.32 -7.66 1.35
C LEU A 122 -11.84 -7.67 1.51
N GLY A 123 -12.34 -8.14 2.65
CA GLY A 123 -13.77 -8.10 2.95
C GLY A 123 -14.30 -6.67 3.01
N ASN A 124 -13.53 -5.74 3.57
CA ASN A 124 -13.88 -4.33 3.57
C ASN A 124 -14.01 -3.79 2.15
N PHE A 125 -13.05 -4.14 1.29
CA PHE A 125 -13.09 -3.71 -0.10
C PHE A 125 -14.31 -4.26 -0.84
N LEU A 126 -14.63 -5.53 -0.63
CA LEU A 126 -15.79 -6.15 -1.27
C LEU A 126 -17.09 -5.46 -0.84
N ARG A 127 -17.18 -5.00 0.42
CA ARG A 127 -18.36 -4.24 0.87
C ARG A 127 -18.47 -2.89 0.17
N LEU A 128 -17.34 -2.27 -0.17
CA LEU A 128 -17.35 -1.02 -0.93
C LEU A 128 -17.91 -1.23 -2.34
N THR A 129 -17.65 -2.40 -2.94
CA THR A 129 -18.12 -2.70 -4.28
C THR A 129 -19.60 -3.05 -4.33
N SER A 130 -20.18 -3.39 -3.19
CA SER A 130 -21.60 -3.80 -3.08
C SER A 130 -22.52 -2.62 -2.76
N ALA A 131 -21.97 -1.46 -2.44
CA ALA A 131 -22.77 -0.32 -2.01
C ALA A 131 -23.35 0.45 -3.19
#